data_993c7b5e330c32a850d309f1222d774a
#
_entry.id   993c7b5e330c32a850d309f1222d774a
#
_cell.length_a   1.000
_cell.length_b   1.000
_cell.length_c   1.000
_cell.angle_alpha   90.00
_cell.angle_beta   90.00
_cell.angle_gamma   90.00
#
_symmetry.space_group_name_H-M   'P 1'
#
loop_
_entity.id
_entity.type
_entity.pdbx_description
1 polymer ?
#
loop_
_entity_poly.entity_id
_entity_poly.type
_entity_poly.pdbx_seq_one_letter_code
_entity_poly.pdbx_strand_id
1 'polypeptide(L)'
;MADNWYQGNAAQDGDQYRGWLLGHFIDPEASGIRNTTDLEVKWGIHKAGERRPGGWTTGETRTSLLMLITGKWHQEMTVGTFTLENPGDYIVWGPGIEHTWQAEADSTMLTIRWPSLDGT
;
A
#
# COMPACT_ATOMS: atom_id res chain seq x y z
N MET A 1 -12.24 -16.44 -20.24
CA MET A 1 -11.33 -15.31 -20.42
C MET A 1 -11.87 -14.08 -19.70
N ALA A 2 -11.04 -13.50 -18.94
CA ALA A 2 -11.45 -12.28 -18.26
C ALA A 2 -11.53 -11.13 -19.25
N ASP A 3 -12.43 -10.21 -18.98
CA ASP A 3 -12.46 -8.94 -19.68
C ASP A 3 -11.16 -8.17 -19.38
N ASN A 4 -10.75 -7.31 -20.28
CA ASN A 4 -9.57 -6.50 -20.05
C ASN A 4 -9.93 -5.14 -19.43
N TRP A 5 -10.92 -5.14 -18.53
CA TRP A 5 -11.34 -3.98 -17.77
C TRP A 5 -12.00 -4.42 -16.47
N TYR A 6 -12.06 -3.50 -15.51
CA TYR A 6 -12.74 -3.75 -14.24
C TYR A 6 -13.15 -2.42 -13.61
N GLN A 7 -14.31 -2.42 -12.99
CA GLN A 7 -14.76 -1.30 -12.17
C GLN A 7 -15.16 -1.83 -10.80
N GLY A 8 -14.71 -1.17 -9.75
CA GLY A 8 -15.06 -1.57 -8.39
C GLY A 8 -14.92 -0.42 -7.41
N ASN A 9 -15.03 -0.76 -6.13
CA ASN A 9 -14.86 0.18 -5.02
C ASN A 9 -13.71 -0.33 -4.15
N ALA A 10 -12.76 0.54 -3.85
CA ALA A 10 -11.54 0.15 -3.14
C ALA A 10 -11.82 -0.42 -1.75
N ALA A 11 -12.74 0.18 -1.01
CA ALA A 11 -13.06 -0.30 0.34
C ALA A 11 -13.71 -1.69 0.31
N GLN A 12 -14.57 -1.93 -0.66
CA GLN A 12 -15.24 -3.23 -0.81
C GLN A 12 -14.30 -4.29 -1.34
N ASP A 13 -13.56 -3.98 -2.40
CA ASP A 13 -12.66 -4.95 -3.03
C ASP A 13 -11.47 -5.28 -2.14
N GLY A 14 -10.97 -4.30 -1.40
CA GLY A 14 -9.85 -4.48 -0.50
C GLY A 14 -10.13 -5.41 0.68
N ASP A 15 -11.38 -5.49 1.10
CA ASP A 15 -11.78 -6.37 2.22
C ASP A 15 -11.31 -7.82 2.00
N GLN A 16 -11.41 -8.31 0.79
CA GLN A 16 -11.06 -9.69 0.46
C GLN A 16 -9.55 -9.92 0.44
N TYR A 17 -8.76 -8.89 0.16
CA TYR A 17 -7.32 -9.00 -0.08
C TYR A 17 -6.49 -8.11 0.84
N ARG A 18 -6.98 -7.82 2.06
CA ARG A 18 -6.26 -6.99 3.05
C ARG A 18 -5.93 -5.60 2.53
N GLY A 19 -6.82 -5.04 1.73
CA GLY A 19 -6.65 -3.72 1.12
C GLY A 19 -6.07 -3.74 -0.29
N TRP A 20 -5.54 -4.87 -0.74
CA TRP A 20 -4.91 -4.94 -2.07
C TRP A 20 -5.94 -4.94 -3.18
N LEU A 21 -5.72 -4.08 -4.18
CA LEU A 21 -6.60 -3.93 -5.34
C LEU A 21 -6.00 -4.54 -6.60
N LEU A 22 -4.67 -4.44 -6.75
CA LEU A 22 -3.91 -4.99 -7.87
C LEU A 22 -2.69 -5.70 -7.33
N GLY A 23 -2.24 -6.75 -8.00
CA GLY A 23 -1.03 -7.45 -7.67
C GLY A 23 -1.09 -8.92 -8.00
N HIS A 24 0.01 -9.62 -7.74
CA HIS A 24 0.13 -11.06 -8.02
C HIS A 24 -0.79 -11.91 -7.14
N PHE A 25 -1.24 -11.38 -6.00
CA PHE A 25 -2.09 -12.09 -5.04
C PHE A 25 -3.58 -12.04 -5.36
N ILE A 26 -4.00 -11.28 -6.36
CA ILE A 26 -5.39 -11.25 -6.81
C ILE A 26 -5.68 -12.54 -7.57
N ASP A 27 -6.80 -13.20 -7.24
CA ASP A 27 -7.23 -14.41 -7.92
C ASP A 27 -7.56 -14.08 -9.39
N PRO A 28 -6.81 -14.63 -10.35
CA PRO A 28 -7.08 -14.35 -11.77
C PRO A 28 -8.43 -14.87 -12.24
N GLU A 29 -9.02 -15.86 -11.55
CA GLU A 29 -10.37 -16.33 -11.85
C GLU A 29 -11.41 -15.28 -11.47
N ALA A 30 -11.15 -14.50 -10.41
CA ALA A 30 -12.06 -13.44 -9.99
C ALA A 30 -11.92 -12.21 -10.86
N SER A 31 -10.67 -11.83 -11.23
CA SER A 31 -10.42 -10.68 -12.11
C SER A 31 -9.03 -10.78 -12.70
N GLY A 32 -8.94 -11.16 -13.96
CA GLY A 32 -7.66 -11.31 -14.64
C GLY A 32 -6.90 -10.01 -14.78
N ILE A 33 -7.60 -8.90 -15.06
CA ILE A 33 -6.93 -7.61 -15.24
C ILE A 33 -6.34 -7.04 -13.94
N ARG A 34 -6.87 -7.42 -12.79
CA ARG A 34 -6.35 -7.01 -11.49
C ARG A 34 -5.15 -7.85 -11.04
N ASN A 35 -4.99 -9.05 -11.60
CA ASN A 35 -3.83 -9.90 -11.33
C ASN A 35 -2.68 -9.43 -12.22
N THR A 36 -1.60 -8.99 -11.60
CA THR A 36 -0.42 -8.49 -12.32
C THR A 36 0.83 -8.61 -11.48
N THR A 37 1.97 -8.80 -12.13
CA THR A 37 3.27 -8.75 -11.48
C THR A 37 3.99 -7.41 -11.71
N ASP A 38 3.41 -6.52 -12.49
CA ASP A 38 4.03 -5.23 -12.81
C ASP A 38 4.07 -4.30 -11.61
N LEU A 39 3.00 -4.30 -10.82
CA LEU A 39 2.89 -3.47 -9.63
C LEU A 39 1.83 -4.04 -8.69
N GLU A 40 1.78 -3.49 -7.49
CA GLU A 40 0.71 -3.79 -6.55
C GLU A 40 0.16 -2.49 -5.97
N VAL A 41 -1.17 -2.44 -5.76
CA VAL A 41 -1.87 -1.25 -5.29
C VAL A 41 -2.72 -1.63 -4.09
N LYS A 42 -2.57 -0.88 -2.99
CA LYS A 42 -3.29 -1.11 -1.74
C LYS A 42 -4.07 0.13 -1.33
N TRP A 43 -5.29 -0.11 -0.89
CA TRP A 43 -6.13 0.89 -0.24
C TRP A 43 -6.16 0.55 1.24
N GLY A 44 -5.44 1.29 2.05
CA GLY A 44 -5.30 1.01 3.49
C GLY A 44 -6.20 1.91 4.31
N ILE A 45 -6.95 1.30 5.22
CA ILE A 45 -7.78 2.03 6.20
C ILE A 45 -7.22 1.69 7.57
N HIS A 46 -6.79 2.72 8.30
CA HIS A 46 -6.12 2.56 9.59
C HIS A 46 -6.75 3.42 10.65
N LYS A 47 -6.83 2.89 11.86
CA LYS A 47 -7.35 3.62 13.02
C LYS A 47 -6.24 4.42 13.68
N ALA A 48 -6.62 5.54 14.34
CA ALA A 48 -5.70 6.32 15.14
C ALA A 48 -4.96 5.43 16.13
N GLY A 49 -3.64 5.59 16.20
CA GLY A 49 -2.78 4.82 17.09
C GLY A 49 -2.25 3.52 16.50
N GLU A 50 -2.74 3.10 15.34
CA GLU A 50 -2.29 1.87 14.71
C GLU A 50 -0.84 2.03 14.26
N ARG A 51 -0.06 0.96 14.42
CA ARG A 51 1.36 0.91 14.05
C ARG A 51 1.60 -0.26 13.11
N ARG A 52 2.69 -0.19 12.35
CA ARG A 52 3.05 -1.28 11.47
C ARG A 52 3.28 -2.56 12.28
N PRO A 53 2.56 -3.65 11.98
CA PRO A 53 2.80 -4.93 12.63
C PRO A 53 4.23 -5.42 12.37
N GLY A 54 4.90 -5.91 13.41
CA GLY A 54 6.26 -6.43 13.28
C GLY A 54 7.37 -5.39 13.27
N GLY A 55 7.04 -4.10 13.41
CA GLY A 55 8.04 -3.02 13.50
C GLY A 55 8.60 -2.61 12.14
N TRP A 56 9.92 -2.56 12.02
CA TRP A 56 10.60 -2.11 10.80
C TRP A 56 10.62 -3.19 9.73
N THR A 57 10.53 -2.77 8.45
CA THR A 57 10.76 -3.68 7.33
C THR A 57 12.23 -4.07 7.26
N THR A 58 12.52 -5.19 6.60
CA THR A 58 13.89 -5.62 6.33
C THR A 58 13.97 -6.22 4.93
N GLY A 59 15.06 -5.93 4.21
CA GLY A 59 15.33 -6.56 2.92
C GLY A 59 14.39 -6.16 1.80
N GLU A 60 13.77 -5.00 1.89
CA GLU A 60 12.84 -4.53 0.85
C GLU A 60 13.57 -4.23 -0.44
N THR A 61 13.14 -4.86 -1.53
CA THR A 61 13.76 -4.73 -2.85
C THR A 61 12.91 -3.96 -3.84
N ARG A 62 11.71 -3.54 -3.45
CA ARG A 62 10.78 -2.82 -4.33
C ARG A 62 10.91 -1.32 -4.14
N THR A 63 10.42 -0.58 -5.14
CA THR A 63 10.16 0.85 -5.01
C THR A 63 8.72 1.03 -4.58
N SER A 64 8.47 1.98 -3.68
CA SER A 64 7.14 2.21 -3.11
C SER A 64 6.77 3.68 -3.15
N LEU A 65 5.49 3.93 -3.39
CA LEU A 65 4.88 5.24 -3.24
C LEU A 65 3.78 5.10 -2.19
N LEU A 66 3.76 5.99 -1.22
CA LEU A 66 2.74 6.06 -0.18
C LEU A 66 2.10 7.44 -0.23
N MET A 67 0.79 7.50 -0.36
CA MET A 67 0.05 8.77 -0.45
C MET A 67 -1.07 8.81 0.58
N LEU A 68 -1.16 9.95 1.28
CA LEU A 68 -2.24 10.21 2.20
C LEU A 68 -3.49 10.66 1.43
N ILE A 69 -4.60 9.94 1.63
CA ILE A 69 -5.90 10.36 1.12
C ILE A 69 -6.59 11.23 2.16
N THR A 70 -6.69 10.74 3.39
CA THR A 70 -7.19 11.51 4.54
C THR A 70 -6.51 11.03 5.81
N GLY A 71 -6.41 11.91 6.81
CA GLY A 71 -5.89 11.55 8.12
C GLY A 71 -4.58 12.23 8.45
N LYS A 72 -3.76 11.58 9.28
CA LYS A 72 -2.42 12.05 9.63
C LYS A 72 -1.54 10.84 9.91
N TRP A 73 -0.36 10.82 9.29
CA TRP A 73 0.50 9.65 9.22
C TRP A 73 1.96 10.01 9.41
N HIS A 74 2.65 9.19 10.19
CA HIS A 74 4.08 9.32 10.39
C HIS A 74 4.79 8.14 9.74
N GLN A 75 5.70 8.44 8.82
CA GLN A 75 6.52 7.44 8.14
C GLN A 75 7.95 7.60 8.64
N GLU A 76 8.44 6.62 9.39
CA GLU A 76 9.82 6.58 9.86
C GLU A 76 10.64 5.75 8.90
N MET A 77 11.75 6.31 8.43
CA MET A 77 12.60 5.66 7.45
C MET A 77 14.06 5.81 7.88
N THR A 78 14.92 4.96 7.33
CA THR A 78 16.35 5.05 7.62
C THR A 78 16.95 6.40 7.21
N VAL A 79 16.29 7.13 6.30
CA VAL A 79 16.73 8.44 5.82
C VAL A 79 16.08 9.60 6.57
N GLY A 80 15.14 9.35 7.48
CA GLY A 80 14.46 10.40 8.24
C GLY A 80 13.04 10.04 8.58
N THR A 81 12.36 10.91 9.33
CA THR A 81 10.96 10.76 9.72
C THR A 81 10.14 11.83 9.02
N PHE A 82 9.03 11.42 8.42
CA PHE A 82 8.20 12.31 7.60
C PHE A 82 6.75 12.24 8.06
N THR A 83 6.08 13.39 8.09
CA THR A 83 4.66 13.48 8.45
C THR A 83 3.86 13.79 7.19
N LEU A 84 2.83 12.97 6.93
CA LEU A 84 1.85 13.21 5.87
C LEU A 84 0.57 13.69 6.55
N GLU A 85 0.13 14.91 6.28
CA GLU A 85 -1.01 15.50 7.00
C GLU A 85 -2.02 16.19 6.10
N ASN A 86 -1.67 16.48 4.86
CA ASN A 86 -2.61 17.06 3.89
C ASN A 86 -2.97 16.03 2.83
N PRO A 87 -4.23 15.96 2.41
CA PRO A 87 -4.61 15.05 1.32
C PRO A 87 -3.71 15.24 0.11
N GLY A 88 -3.15 14.14 -0.39
CA GLY A 88 -2.21 14.17 -1.50
C GLY A 88 -0.73 14.22 -1.11
N ASP A 89 -0.41 14.42 0.17
CA ASP A 89 0.98 14.29 0.62
C ASP A 89 1.48 12.88 0.34
N TYR A 90 2.66 12.75 -0.24
CA TYR A 90 3.19 11.43 -0.57
C TYR A 90 4.70 11.37 -0.40
N ILE A 91 5.20 10.14 -0.35
CA ILE A 91 6.62 9.86 -0.28
C ILE A 91 6.93 8.64 -1.16
N VAL A 92 8.09 8.65 -1.80
CA VAL A 92 8.55 7.55 -2.67
C VAL A 92 9.92 7.12 -2.17
N TRP A 93 10.14 5.80 -2.07
CA TRP A 93 11.46 5.28 -1.67
C TRP A 93 11.77 4.02 -2.46
N GLY A 94 13.06 3.82 -2.68
CA GLY A 94 13.58 2.69 -3.44
C GLY A 94 14.10 1.56 -2.58
N PRO A 95 14.69 0.55 -3.21
CA PRO A 95 15.23 -0.61 -2.52
C PRO A 95 16.28 -0.21 -1.47
N GLY A 96 16.30 -0.96 -0.38
CA GLY A 96 17.29 -0.78 0.69
C GLY A 96 16.91 0.22 1.76
N ILE A 97 15.83 0.96 1.56
CA ILE A 97 15.34 1.90 2.59
C ILE A 97 14.34 1.17 3.46
N GLU A 98 14.69 0.95 4.72
CA GLU A 98 13.81 0.31 5.69
C GLU A 98 12.88 1.35 6.29
N HIS A 99 11.69 0.91 6.72
CA HIS A 99 10.70 1.83 7.26
C HIS A 99 9.77 1.16 8.26
N THR A 100 9.10 2.00 9.03
CA THR A 100 7.93 1.67 9.84
C THR A 100 6.99 2.87 9.82
N TRP A 101 5.81 2.71 10.40
CA TRP A 101 4.82 3.79 10.36
C TRP A 101 3.89 3.75 11.56
N GLN A 102 3.21 4.89 11.76
CA GLN A 102 2.17 5.04 12.77
C GLN A 102 1.09 5.99 12.25
N ALA A 103 -0.17 5.61 12.40
CA ALA A 103 -1.30 6.48 12.13
C ALA A 103 -1.58 7.32 13.38
N GLU A 104 -1.47 8.65 13.26
CA GLU A 104 -1.79 9.54 14.38
C GLU A 104 -3.29 9.75 14.50
N ALA A 105 -4.00 9.74 13.37
CA ALA A 105 -5.46 9.86 13.27
C ALA A 105 -5.97 8.72 12.41
N ASP A 106 -7.30 8.53 12.40
CA ASP A 106 -7.91 7.62 11.44
C ASP A 106 -7.47 8.06 10.04
N SER A 107 -6.86 7.13 9.29
CA SER A 107 -6.19 7.48 8.04
C SER A 107 -6.56 6.52 6.92
N THR A 108 -6.67 7.06 5.72
CA THR A 108 -6.81 6.28 4.50
C THR A 108 -5.60 6.54 3.63
N MET A 109 -4.93 5.46 3.22
CA MET A 109 -3.65 5.52 2.50
C MET A 109 -3.75 4.78 1.18
N LEU A 110 -3.11 5.32 0.17
CA LEU A 110 -2.88 4.63 -1.10
C LEU A 110 -1.41 4.22 -1.16
N THR A 111 -1.15 2.94 -1.37
CA THR A 111 0.21 2.43 -1.53
C THR A 111 0.35 1.79 -2.90
N ILE A 112 1.42 2.14 -3.60
CA ILE A 112 1.77 1.51 -4.88
C ILE A 112 3.20 1.02 -4.75
N ARG A 113 3.44 -0.27 -5.08
CA ARG A 113 4.78 -0.86 -5.05
C ARG A 113 5.05 -1.55 -6.38
N TRP A 114 6.30 -1.53 -6.83
CA TRP A 114 6.68 -2.21 -8.07
C TRP A 114 8.09 -2.78 -7.97
N PRO A 115 8.26 -4.01 -8.52
CA PRO A 115 7.24 -4.90 -9.05
C PRO A 115 6.41 -5.57 -7.96
N SER A 116 5.36 -6.32 -8.34
CA SER A 116 4.61 -7.16 -7.41
C SER A 116 5.34 -8.50 -7.30
N LEU A 117 5.80 -8.83 -6.09
CA LEU A 117 6.65 -9.98 -5.85
C LEU A 117 6.02 -10.95 -4.85
N ASP A 118 6.17 -12.26 -5.11
CA ASP A 118 5.79 -13.31 -4.18
C ASP A 118 6.56 -13.16 -2.86
N GLY A 119 5.92 -13.58 -1.77
CA GLY A 119 6.55 -13.59 -0.46
C GLY A 119 6.55 -12.26 0.26
N THR A 120 5.80 -11.29 -0.23
CA THR A 120 5.77 -9.93 0.35
C THR A 120 4.43 -9.56 0.96
#